data_4daaeeed1455ca52f87ef15cb0bdddb4
#
_entry.id   4daaeeed1455ca52f87ef15cb0bdddb4
#
_cell.length_a   1.000
_cell.length_b   1.000
_cell.length_c   1.000
_cell.angle_alpha   90.00
_cell.angle_beta   90.00
_cell.angle_gamma   90.00
#
_symmetry.space_group_name_H-M   'P 1'
#
loop_
_entity.id
_entity.type
_entity.pdbx_description
1 polymer ?
#
loop_
_entity_poly.entity_id
_entity_poly.type
_entity_poly.pdbx_seq_one_letter_code
_entity_poly.pdbx_strand_id
1 'polypeptide(L)'
;RDGDARWGVKHQRKVRNAAGKVEQQTQYFYGYKAHMSLNAESGLITAVEVTSGEAYDGHHLVGLVERDLEQGLPVDTYAADKAYDSGDNHFYLEQRGLHSAIRLKRTRTEKKDANKQVWLALGQTERYQQGLKERYKIERKFGEAKQGHGLGRCRYLGKIGFAVQAFLTAMALNLKRLVKVLSGTGFKTR
;
A
#
# COMPACT_ATOMS: atom_id res chain seq x y z
N ARG A 1 28.65 -3.99 1.73
CA ARG A 1 27.39 -3.80 0.97
C ARG A 1 26.31 -4.65 1.61
N ASP A 2 25.10 -4.11 1.76
CA ASP A 2 23.97 -4.84 2.37
C ASP A 2 23.54 -6.00 1.46
N GLY A 3 23.71 -7.25 1.94
CA GLY A 3 23.45 -8.46 1.17
C GLY A 3 21.96 -8.76 0.94
N ASP A 4 21.07 -8.20 1.76
CA ASP A 4 19.62 -8.41 1.67
C ASP A 4 18.91 -7.34 0.84
N ALA A 5 19.55 -6.19 0.67
CA ALA A 5 18.99 -5.09 -0.12
C ALA A 5 19.04 -5.42 -1.62
N ARG A 6 18.02 -4.98 -2.36
CA ARG A 6 17.92 -5.18 -3.81
C ARG A 6 17.47 -3.91 -4.50
N TRP A 7 17.75 -3.85 -5.79
CA TRP A 7 17.26 -2.79 -6.66
C TRP A 7 15.77 -2.92 -6.90
N GLY A 8 15.05 -1.83 -6.68
CA GLY A 8 13.63 -1.73 -6.97
C GLY A 8 13.30 -0.54 -7.85
N VAL A 9 12.14 -0.54 -8.48
CA VAL A 9 11.64 0.57 -9.27
C VAL A 9 10.84 1.50 -8.38
N LYS A 10 11.25 2.78 -8.31
CA LYS A 10 10.55 3.80 -7.53
C LYS A 10 9.35 4.38 -8.29
N HIS A 11 9.59 4.78 -9.53
CA HIS A 11 8.54 5.19 -10.46
C HIS A 11 9.03 5.18 -11.90
N GLN A 12 8.08 5.14 -12.82
CA GLN A 12 8.30 5.24 -14.25
C GLN A 12 7.43 6.38 -14.79
N ARG A 13 8.02 7.25 -15.57
CA ARG A 13 7.32 8.36 -16.24
C ARG A 13 7.71 8.43 -17.70
N LYS A 14 6.75 8.84 -18.53
CA LYS A 14 7.03 9.18 -19.93
C LYS A 14 7.47 10.63 -19.99
N VAL A 15 8.64 10.89 -20.57
CA VAL A 15 9.21 12.22 -20.76
C VAL A 15 9.43 12.44 -22.26
N ARG A 16 9.13 13.63 -22.76
CA ARG A 16 9.52 13.98 -24.12
C ARG A 16 10.96 14.49 -24.09
N ASN A 17 11.83 13.89 -24.92
CA ASN A 17 13.19 14.39 -25.12
C ASN A 17 13.21 15.65 -26.00
N ALA A 18 14.38 16.25 -26.14
CA ALA A 18 14.56 17.47 -26.95
C ALA A 18 14.17 17.30 -28.44
N ALA A 19 14.17 16.05 -28.95
CA ALA A 19 13.72 15.71 -30.30
C ALA A 19 12.21 15.44 -30.41
N GLY A 20 11.43 15.66 -29.32
CA GLY A 20 9.98 15.44 -29.27
C GLY A 20 9.56 13.98 -29.11
N LYS A 21 10.51 13.02 -29.05
CA LYS A 21 10.24 11.59 -28.90
C LYS A 21 9.90 11.28 -27.44
N VAL A 22 8.88 10.44 -27.24
CA VAL A 22 8.48 9.99 -25.89
C VAL A 22 9.40 8.87 -25.45
N GLU A 23 10.12 9.07 -24.35
CA GLU A 23 10.99 8.10 -23.71
C GLU A 23 10.46 7.74 -22.31
N GLN A 24 10.65 6.48 -21.92
CA GLN A 24 10.30 6.03 -20.56
C GLN A 24 11.50 6.23 -19.64
N GLN A 25 11.37 7.14 -18.70
CA GLN A 25 12.36 7.34 -17.65
C GLN A 25 11.97 6.52 -16.41
N THR A 26 12.85 5.61 -16.00
CA THR A 26 12.68 4.78 -14.81
C THR A 26 13.63 5.25 -13.72
N GLN A 27 13.08 5.51 -12.52
CA GLN A 27 13.89 5.81 -11.35
C GLN A 27 13.97 4.56 -10.47
N TYR A 28 15.20 4.18 -10.12
CA TYR A 28 15.50 3.04 -9.26
C TYR A 28 15.86 3.49 -7.86
N PHE A 29 15.74 2.58 -6.90
CA PHE A 29 16.30 2.70 -5.57
C PHE A 29 16.94 1.37 -5.17
N TYR A 30 17.90 1.41 -4.27
CA TYR A 30 18.50 0.23 -3.66
C TYR A 30 18.08 0.16 -2.20
N GLY A 31 17.51 -0.97 -1.76
CA GLY A 31 17.04 -1.10 -0.38
C GLY A 31 15.85 -2.05 -0.21
N TYR A 32 14.89 -1.61 0.60
CA TYR A 32 13.75 -2.38 1.05
C TYR A 32 12.43 -1.66 0.77
N LYS A 33 11.33 -2.40 0.84
CA LYS A 33 9.97 -1.87 0.84
C LYS A 33 9.28 -2.21 2.15
N ALA A 34 8.44 -1.30 2.64
CA ALA A 34 7.50 -1.56 3.72
C ALA A 34 6.08 -1.55 3.14
N HIS A 35 5.35 -2.62 3.38
CA HIS A 35 3.93 -2.76 3.08
C HIS A 35 3.15 -2.62 4.38
N MET A 36 2.05 -1.89 4.38
CA MET A 36 1.28 -1.59 5.59
C MET A 36 -0.20 -1.67 5.32
N SER A 37 -0.95 -2.24 6.26
CA SER A 37 -2.40 -2.11 6.36
C SER A 37 -2.76 -0.96 7.28
N LEU A 38 -3.86 -0.30 6.99
CA LEU A 38 -4.42 0.79 7.79
C LEU A 38 -5.93 0.59 7.95
N ASN A 39 -6.40 0.56 9.18
CA ASN A 39 -7.82 0.69 9.43
C ASN A 39 -8.28 2.12 9.12
N ALA A 40 -9.17 2.27 8.13
CA ALA A 40 -9.59 3.56 7.61
C ALA A 40 -10.39 4.40 8.60
N GLU A 41 -11.10 3.76 9.53
CA GLU A 41 -11.91 4.43 10.56
C GLU A 41 -11.04 4.95 11.70
N SER A 42 -10.28 4.08 12.35
CA SER A 42 -9.41 4.46 13.46
C SER A 42 -8.18 5.26 13.02
N GLY A 43 -7.68 5.02 11.79
CA GLY A 43 -6.43 5.56 11.28
C GLY A 43 -5.19 4.91 11.89
N LEU A 44 -5.34 3.70 12.48
CA LEU A 44 -4.25 2.89 13.03
C LEU A 44 -3.67 1.98 11.95
N ILE A 45 -2.35 1.81 11.97
CA ILE A 45 -1.65 0.80 11.18
C ILE A 45 -1.86 -0.54 11.87
N THR A 46 -2.40 -1.52 11.16
CA THR A 46 -2.81 -2.81 11.68
C THR A 46 -1.84 -3.93 11.33
N ALA A 47 -1.20 -3.86 10.17
CA ALA A 47 -0.16 -4.81 9.78
C ALA A 47 1.01 -4.11 9.08
N VAL A 48 2.20 -4.69 9.24
CA VAL A 48 3.43 -4.26 8.57
C VAL A 48 4.15 -5.48 8.04
N GLU A 49 4.62 -5.41 6.80
CA GLU A 49 5.49 -6.41 6.18
C GLU A 49 6.67 -5.71 5.49
N VAL A 50 7.85 -6.32 5.54
CA VAL A 50 9.06 -5.80 4.93
C VAL A 50 9.61 -6.77 3.91
N THR A 51 9.96 -6.24 2.73
CA THR A 51 10.53 -6.99 1.63
C THR A 51 11.78 -6.32 1.07
N SER A 52 12.56 -7.06 0.28
CA SER A 52 13.60 -6.46 -0.55
C SER A 52 13.02 -5.54 -1.62
N GLY A 53 13.82 -4.62 -2.13
CA GLY A 53 13.37 -3.60 -3.08
C GLY A 53 12.78 -4.13 -4.39
N GLU A 54 13.22 -5.31 -4.83
CA GLU A 54 12.77 -5.99 -6.04
C GLU A 54 11.39 -6.63 -5.92
N ALA A 55 10.93 -6.94 -4.69
CA ALA A 55 9.70 -7.68 -4.46
C ALA A 55 8.49 -7.02 -5.16
N TYR A 56 7.65 -7.84 -5.78
CA TYR A 56 6.42 -7.36 -6.40
C TYR A 56 5.33 -7.14 -5.35
N ASP A 57 4.84 -5.92 -5.24
CA ASP A 57 3.92 -5.50 -4.18
C ASP A 57 2.64 -6.34 -4.13
N GLY A 58 2.13 -6.76 -5.31
CA GLY A 58 0.90 -7.55 -5.41
C GLY A 58 0.91 -8.88 -4.66
N HIS A 59 2.07 -9.48 -4.43
CA HIS A 59 2.18 -10.76 -3.72
C HIS A 59 2.03 -10.62 -2.18
N HIS A 60 2.04 -9.40 -1.66
CA HIS A 60 2.05 -9.14 -0.22
C HIS A 60 0.68 -8.77 0.34
N LEU A 61 -0.38 -8.70 -0.50
CA LEU A 61 -1.73 -8.42 -0.05
C LEU A 61 -2.24 -9.50 0.91
N VAL A 62 -2.10 -10.76 0.52
CA VAL A 62 -2.57 -11.91 1.30
C VAL A 62 -1.98 -11.89 2.71
N GLY A 63 -0.66 -11.71 2.84
CA GLY A 63 0.00 -11.67 4.14
C GLY A 63 -0.45 -10.51 5.04
N LEU A 64 -0.81 -9.36 4.46
CA LEU A 64 -1.37 -8.23 5.21
C LEU A 64 -2.80 -8.53 5.67
N VAL A 65 -3.63 -9.07 4.77
CA VAL A 65 -5.03 -9.43 5.09
C VAL A 65 -5.10 -10.48 6.18
N GLU A 66 -4.28 -11.56 6.09
CA GLU A 66 -4.27 -12.62 7.10
C GLU A 66 -3.90 -12.08 8.48
N ARG A 67 -2.90 -11.20 8.58
CA ARG A 67 -2.53 -10.57 9.85
C ARG A 67 -3.65 -9.72 10.45
N ASP A 68 -4.40 -9.01 9.61
CA ASP A 68 -5.55 -8.23 10.06
C ASP A 68 -6.68 -9.14 10.56
N LEU A 69 -6.95 -10.25 9.88
CA LEU A 69 -7.96 -11.22 10.27
C LEU A 69 -7.56 -12.01 11.53
N GLU A 70 -6.31 -12.42 11.66
CA GLU A 70 -5.75 -13.09 12.85
C GLU A 70 -5.89 -12.25 14.13
N GLN A 71 -5.85 -10.91 13.99
CA GLN A 71 -6.09 -9.98 15.10
C GLN A 71 -7.57 -9.80 15.44
N GLY A 72 -8.48 -10.49 14.74
CA GLY A 72 -9.93 -10.37 14.93
C GLY A 72 -10.49 -9.00 14.53
N LEU A 73 -9.82 -8.29 13.64
CA LEU A 73 -10.30 -6.99 13.17
C LEU A 73 -11.54 -7.14 12.29
N PRO A 74 -12.58 -6.33 12.49
CA PRO A 74 -13.76 -6.34 11.64
C PRO A 74 -13.42 -5.69 10.30
N VAL A 75 -13.05 -6.51 9.32
CA VAL A 75 -12.73 -6.07 7.95
C VAL A 75 -13.91 -6.42 7.04
N ASP A 76 -14.43 -5.42 6.31
CA ASP A 76 -15.47 -5.61 5.28
C ASP A 76 -14.90 -5.41 3.87
N THR A 77 -14.08 -4.39 3.68
CA THR A 77 -13.58 -3.98 2.37
C THR A 77 -12.08 -3.74 2.43
N TYR A 78 -11.35 -4.29 1.47
CA TYR A 78 -9.91 -4.08 1.33
C TYR A 78 -9.60 -3.21 0.13
N ALA A 79 -9.06 -2.01 0.38
CA ALA A 79 -8.69 -1.05 -0.64
C ALA A 79 -7.17 -1.04 -0.88
N ALA A 80 -6.75 -1.15 -2.13
CA ALA A 80 -5.34 -1.15 -2.48
C ALA A 80 -5.04 -0.44 -3.81
N ASP A 81 -3.76 -0.17 -4.08
CA ASP A 81 -3.33 0.41 -5.35
C ASP A 81 -3.36 -0.62 -6.48
N LYS A 82 -3.31 -0.12 -7.71
CA LYS A 82 -3.26 -0.93 -8.94
C LYS A 82 -2.08 -1.92 -9.01
N ALA A 83 -1.04 -1.75 -8.20
CA ALA A 83 0.04 -2.72 -8.08
C ALA A 83 -0.45 -4.06 -7.54
N TYR A 84 -1.49 -4.05 -6.73
CA TYR A 84 -2.13 -5.23 -6.14
C TYR A 84 -3.22 -5.85 -7.03
N ASP A 85 -3.55 -5.24 -8.17
CA ASP A 85 -4.58 -5.76 -9.09
C ASP A 85 -4.09 -7.01 -9.82
N SER A 86 -4.44 -8.17 -9.26
CA SER A 86 -4.31 -9.50 -9.86
C SER A 86 -5.62 -10.28 -9.68
N GLY A 87 -5.90 -11.24 -10.57
CA GLY A 87 -7.06 -12.12 -10.42
C GLY A 87 -7.06 -12.85 -9.09
N ASP A 88 -5.88 -13.34 -8.69
CA ASP A 88 -5.68 -14.10 -7.46
C ASP A 88 -6.01 -13.28 -6.21
N ASN A 89 -5.61 -12.00 -6.17
CA ASN A 89 -5.91 -11.12 -5.04
C ASN A 89 -7.41 -10.83 -4.92
N HIS A 90 -8.10 -10.58 -6.04
CA HIS A 90 -9.55 -10.39 -6.02
C HIS A 90 -10.28 -11.65 -5.58
N PHE A 91 -9.90 -12.81 -6.14
CA PHE A 91 -10.47 -14.10 -5.78
C PHE A 91 -10.21 -14.46 -4.30
N TYR A 92 -9.00 -14.21 -3.81
CA TYR A 92 -8.66 -14.43 -2.41
C TYR A 92 -9.56 -13.61 -1.46
N LEU A 93 -9.75 -12.31 -1.74
CA LEU A 93 -10.63 -11.45 -0.94
C LEU A 93 -12.08 -11.98 -0.96
N GLU A 94 -12.59 -12.37 -2.14
CA GLU A 94 -13.92 -12.93 -2.30
C GLU A 94 -14.10 -14.23 -1.47
N GLN A 95 -13.12 -15.14 -1.52
CA GLN A 95 -13.14 -16.37 -0.72
C GLN A 95 -13.18 -16.13 0.80
N ARG A 96 -12.62 -15.00 1.25
CA ARG A 96 -12.67 -14.55 2.65
C ARG A 96 -13.93 -13.76 3.00
N GLY A 97 -14.86 -13.59 2.07
CA GLY A 97 -16.06 -12.77 2.24
C GLY A 97 -15.77 -11.27 2.29
N LEU A 98 -14.59 -10.84 1.84
CA LEU A 98 -14.16 -9.45 1.83
C LEU A 98 -14.44 -8.80 0.48
N HIS A 99 -14.92 -7.56 0.50
CA HIS A 99 -15.10 -6.79 -0.72
C HIS A 99 -13.77 -6.20 -1.22
N SER A 100 -13.48 -6.40 -2.50
CA SER A 100 -12.27 -5.86 -3.12
C SER A 100 -12.50 -4.45 -3.65
N ALA A 101 -11.75 -3.48 -3.12
CA ALA A 101 -11.63 -2.13 -3.66
C ALA A 101 -10.20 -1.85 -4.18
N ILE A 102 -9.55 -2.88 -4.74
CA ILE A 102 -8.25 -2.74 -5.40
C ILE A 102 -8.45 -1.95 -6.69
N ARG A 103 -7.65 -0.89 -6.90
CA ARG A 103 -7.74 -0.06 -8.09
C ARG A 103 -7.44 -0.87 -9.35
N LEU A 104 -8.43 -1.01 -10.23
CA LEU A 104 -8.32 -1.81 -11.44
C LEU A 104 -7.34 -1.20 -12.46
N LYS A 105 -6.55 -2.06 -13.11
CA LYS A 105 -5.73 -1.70 -14.25
C LYS A 105 -6.61 -1.45 -15.48
N ARG A 106 -6.22 -0.49 -16.33
CA ARG A 106 -6.93 -0.21 -17.59
C ARG A 106 -7.09 -1.45 -18.50
N THR A 107 -6.15 -2.39 -18.41
CA THR A 107 -6.22 -3.64 -19.18
C THR A 107 -7.44 -4.49 -18.85
N ARG A 108 -8.02 -4.38 -17.64
CA ARG A 108 -9.22 -5.13 -17.25
C ARG A 108 -10.51 -4.51 -17.75
N THR A 109 -10.55 -3.19 -17.93
CA THR A 109 -11.78 -2.46 -18.29
C THR A 109 -11.81 -2.04 -19.75
N GLU A 110 -10.65 -1.83 -20.39
CA GLU A 110 -10.56 -1.31 -21.77
C GLU A 110 -10.26 -2.38 -22.81
N LYS A 111 -9.60 -3.51 -22.44
CA LYS A 111 -9.27 -4.60 -23.36
C LYS A 111 -10.37 -5.66 -23.42
N LYS A 112 -10.26 -6.58 -24.39
CA LYS A 112 -11.06 -7.80 -24.48
C LYS A 112 -10.62 -8.79 -23.36
N ASP A 113 -10.93 -8.46 -22.13
CA ASP A 113 -10.81 -9.36 -20.98
C ASP A 113 -12.10 -10.19 -20.91
N ALA A 114 -11.99 -11.51 -20.77
CA ALA A 114 -13.14 -12.40 -20.67
C ALA A 114 -14.06 -12.01 -19.49
N ASN A 115 -13.49 -11.47 -18.43
CA ASN A 115 -14.20 -11.04 -17.22
C ASN A 115 -14.47 -9.53 -17.17
N LYS A 116 -14.39 -8.83 -18.32
CA LYS A 116 -14.57 -7.37 -18.38
C LYS A 116 -15.84 -6.89 -17.70
N GLN A 117 -16.96 -7.59 -17.91
CA GLN A 117 -18.25 -7.20 -17.32
C GLN A 117 -18.23 -7.31 -15.79
N VAL A 118 -17.57 -8.34 -15.26
CA VAL A 118 -17.38 -8.51 -13.80
C VAL A 118 -16.57 -7.35 -13.21
N TRP A 119 -15.48 -6.96 -13.88
CA TRP A 119 -14.65 -5.83 -13.43
C TRP A 119 -15.38 -4.48 -13.53
N LEU A 120 -16.19 -4.27 -14.56
CA LEU A 120 -17.01 -3.07 -14.69
C LEU A 120 -18.09 -3.03 -13.61
N ALA A 121 -18.77 -4.15 -13.35
CA ALA A 121 -19.76 -4.25 -12.27
C ALA A 121 -19.15 -4.00 -10.90
N LEU A 122 -17.99 -4.63 -10.59
CA LEU A 122 -17.24 -4.38 -9.35
C LEU A 122 -16.93 -2.89 -9.22
N GLY A 123 -16.43 -2.25 -10.28
CA GLY A 123 -16.07 -0.84 -10.31
C GLY A 123 -17.22 0.12 -10.04
N GLN A 124 -18.48 -0.31 -10.28
CA GLN A 124 -19.68 0.50 -10.04
C GLN A 124 -20.25 0.33 -8.63
N THR A 125 -19.78 -0.65 -7.85
CA THR A 125 -20.27 -0.85 -6.49
C THR A 125 -19.93 0.34 -5.59
N GLU A 126 -20.85 0.71 -4.69
CA GLU A 126 -20.64 1.80 -3.74
C GLU A 126 -19.42 1.52 -2.83
N ARG A 127 -19.27 0.28 -2.36
CA ARG A 127 -18.14 -0.18 -1.54
C ARG A 127 -16.80 0.02 -2.25
N TYR A 128 -16.73 -0.31 -3.55
CA TYR A 128 -15.53 -0.09 -4.35
C TYR A 128 -15.18 1.40 -4.44
N GLN A 129 -16.17 2.24 -4.77
CA GLN A 129 -15.96 3.68 -4.90
C GLN A 129 -15.57 4.33 -3.57
N GLN A 130 -16.20 3.90 -2.47
CA GLN A 130 -15.84 4.36 -1.13
C GLN A 130 -14.42 3.93 -0.76
N GLY A 131 -14.06 2.66 -0.98
CA GLY A 131 -12.71 2.15 -0.73
C GLY A 131 -11.63 2.92 -1.49
N LEU A 132 -11.88 3.27 -2.76
CA LEU A 132 -10.96 4.10 -3.54
C LEU A 132 -10.81 5.52 -2.95
N LYS A 133 -11.89 6.10 -2.44
CA LYS A 133 -11.83 7.42 -1.76
C LYS A 133 -11.01 7.36 -0.47
N GLU A 134 -11.06 6.25 0.26
CA GLU A 134 -10.35 6.08 1.53
C GLU A 134 -8.83 5.86 1.36
N ARG A 135 -8.38 5.46 0.18
CA ARG A 135 -6.95 5.17 -0.11
C ARG A 135 -5.98 6.29 0.27
N TYR A 136 -6.40 7.56 0.16
CA TYR A 136 -5.51 8.68 0.53
C TYR A 136 -5.02 8.60 1.98
N LYS A 137 -5.76 7.92 2.87
CA LYS A 137 -5.40 7.79 4.28
C LYS A 137 -4.10 7.03 4.47
N ILE A 138 -3.91 5.89 3.75
CA ILE A 138 -2.64 5.15 3.79
C ILE A 138 -1.50 5.92 3.12
N GLU A 139 -1.78 6.64 2.03
CA GLU A 139 -0.78 7.48 1.37
C GLU A 139 -0.27 8.58 2.31
N ARG A 140 -1.18 9.22 3.07
CA ARG A 140 -0.81 10.20 4.11
C ARG A 140 0.02 9.56 5.22
N LYS A 141 -0.31 8.33 5.65
CA LYS A 141 0.48 7.61 6.66
C LYS A 141 1.90 7.33 6.18
N PHE A 142 2.07 6.87 4.96
CA PHE A 142 3.39 6.74 4.36
C PHE A 142 4.15 8.07 4.24
N GLY A 143 3.45 9.15 3.91
CA GLY A 143 4.02 10.51 3.91
C GLY A 143 4.53 10.89 5.29
N GLU A 144 3.72 10.72 6.33
CA GLU A 144 4.07 10.99 7.73
C GLU A 144 5.26 10.11 8.19
N ALA A 145 5.24 8.81 7.87
CA ALA A 145 6.31 7.87 8.18
C ALA A 145 7.65 8.29 7.55
N LYS A 146 7.63 8.71 6.28
CA LYS A 146 8.84 9.10 5.54
C LYS A 146 9.38 10.46 5.98
N GLN A 147 8.51 11.44 6.16
CA GLN A 147 8.93 12.82 6.47
C GLN A 147 9.20 13.01 7.97
N GLY A 148 8.33 12.51 8.84
CA GLY A 148 8.42 12.74 10.28
C GLY A 148 9.18 11.67 11.06
N HIS A 149 9.27 10.43 10.53
CA HIS A 149 9.83 9.29 11.26
C HIS A 149 10.98 8.58 10.54
N GLY A 150 11.49 9.16 9.46
CA GLY A 150 12.70 8.69 8.79
C GLY A 150 12.56 7.39 7.99
N LEU A 151 11.34 6.88 7.74
CA LEU A 151 11.13 5.65 6.98
C LEU A 151 11.58 5.76 5.50
N GLY A 152 11.78 6.97 5.00
CA GLY A 152 12.29 7.22 3.63
C GLY A 152 13.77 6.85 3.43
N ARG A 153 14.53 6.61 4.51
CA ARG A 153 15.93 6.23 4.47
C ARG A 153 16.18 5.06 5.45
N CYS A 154 16.66 3.93 4.92
CA CYS A 154 17.09 2.82 5.77
C CYS A 154 18.34 3.23 6.58
N ARG A 155 18.29 3.03 7.90
CA ARG A 155 19.38 3.38 8.82
C ARG A 155 20.17 2.17 9.31
N TYR A 156 19.63 0.98 9.07
CA TYR A 156 20.21 -0.29 9.57
C TYR A 156 20.55 -1.20 8.38
N LEU A 157 21.51 -2.07 8.57
CA LEU A 157 21.87 -3.10 7.62
C LEU A 157 20.97 -4.33 7.80
N GLY A 158 20.67 -4.98 6.68
CA GLY A 158 19.89 -6.20 6.63
C GLY A 158 18.38 -5.98 6.71
N LYS A 159 17.65 -6.94 6.17
CA LYS A 159 16.18 -6.92 6.14
C LYS A 159 15.58 -6.86 7.56
N ILE A 160 16.19 -7.55 8.54
CA ILE A 160 15.74 -7.54 9.94
C ILE A 160 15.90 -6.14 10.54
N GLY A 161 17.04 -5.48 10.30
CA GLY A 161 17.28 -4.12 10.78
C GLY A 161 16.26 -3.12 10.23
N PHE A 162 15.95 -3.20 8.92
CA PHE A 162 14.91 -2.38 8.34
C PHE A 162 13.50 -2.74 8.86
N ALA A 163 13.22 -4.01 9.14
CA ALA A 163 11.96 -4.44 9.74
C ALA A 163 11.77 -3.77 11.12
N VAL A 164 12.78 -3.79 11.97
CA VAL A 164 12.74 -3.09 13.27
C VAL A 164 12.42 -1.60 13.08
N GLN A 165 13.07 -0.92 12.13
CA GLN A 165 12.78 0.49 11.81
C GLN A 165 11.32 0.69 11.39
N ALA A 166 10.80 -0.17 10.51
CA ALA A 166 9.43 -0.09 10.01
C ALA A 166 8.39 -0.31 11.11
N PHE A 167 8.58 -1.34 11.95
CA PHE A 167 7.68 -1.64 13.07
C PHE A 167 7.71 -0.53 14.14
N LEU A 168 8.87 -0.02 14.53
CA LEU A 168 8.98 1.08 15.48
C LEU A 168 8.34 2.37 14.92
N THR A 169 8.48 2.61 13.61
CA THR A 169 7.81 3.74 12.95
C THR A 169 6.28 3.58 13.01
N ALA A 170 5.75 2.39 12.69
CA ALA A 170 4.31 2.12 12.76
C ALA A 170 3.79 2.28 14.20
N MET A 171 4.52 1.77 15.20
CA MET A 171 4.18 1.93 16.61
C MET A 171 4.15 3.40 17.04
N ALA A 172 5.14 4.20 16.66
CA ALA A 172 5.16 5.63 16.97
C ALA A 172 3.99 6.38 16.33
N LEU A 173 3.64 6.05 15.08
CA LEU A 173 2.48 6.61 14.39
C LEU A 173 1.16 6.23 15.06
N ASN A 174 1.04 4.97 15.50
CA ASN A 174 -0.12 4.49 16.23
C ASN A 174 -0.27 5.16 17.59
N LEU A 175 0.82 5.29 18.36
CA LEU A 175 0.81 6.02 19.64
C LEU A 175 0.38 7.48 19.46
N LYS A 176 0.92 8.18 18.46
CA LYS A 176 0.49 9.55 18.13
C LYS A 176 -1.02 9.60 17.80
N ARG A 177 -1.52 8.62 17.06
CA ARG A 177 -2.94 8.54 16.72
C ARG A 177 -3.80 8.28 17.94
N LEU A 178 -3.40 7.35 18.82
CA LEU A 178 -4.11 7.04 20.07
C LEU A 178 -4.16 8.26 20.99
N VAL A 179 -3.04 8.95 21.22
CA VAL A 179 -3.01 10.19 21.99
C VAL A 179 -4.01 11.21 21.44
N LYS A 180 -4.05 11.38 20.10
CA LYS A 180 -4.98 12.29 19.46
C LYS A 180 -6.45 11.91 19.70
N VAL A 181 -6.76 10.62 19.65
CA VAL A 181 -8.12 10.12 19.89
C VAL A 181 -8.52 10.31 21.35
N LEU A 182 -7.63 9.93 22.28
CA LEU A 182 -7.91 10.00 23.73
C LEU A 182 -7.97 11.43 24.27
N SER A 183 -7.14 12.33 23.74
CA SER A 183 -7.10 13.73 24.21
C SER A 183 -8.18 14.62 23.59
N GLY A 184 -8.94 14.13 22.61
CA GLY A 184 -9.90 14.94 21.87
C GLY A 184 -9.27 16.12 21.10
N THR A 185 -7.95 16.26 21.17
CA THR A 185 -7.23 17.37 20.55
C THR A 185 -6.95 17.06 19.09
N GLY A 186 -7.64 17.76 18.21
CA GLY A 186 -7.23 17.85 16.82
C GLY A 186 -5.87 18.56 16.74
N PHE A 187 -4.75 17.83 16.58
CA PHE A 187 -3.49 18.49 16.24
C PHE A 187 -3.70 19.30 14.96
N LYS A 188 -3.76 20.63 15.09
CA LYS A 188 -3.61 21.51 13.92
C LYS A 188 -2.19 21.30 13.42
N THR A 189 -2.03 20.57 12.32
CA THR A 189 -0.77 20.57 11.56
C THR A 189 -0.59 21.98 11.01
N ARG A 190 0.43 22.68 11.48
CA ARG A 190 0.99 23.84 10.80
C ARG A 190 1.68 23.42 9.53
#